data_a75a32d0566624afa9d1bdcfd5736322
#
_entry.id   a75a32d0566624afa9d1bdcfd5736322
#
_cell.length_a   1.000
_cell.length_b   1.000
_cell.length_c   1.000
_cell.angle_alpha   90.00
_cell.angle_beta   90.00
_cell.angle_gamma   90.00
#
_symmetry.space_group_name_H-M   'P 1'
#
loop_
_entity.id
_entity.type
_entity.pdbx_description
1 polymer ?
#
loop_
_entity_poly.entity_id
_entity_poly.type
_entity_poly.pdbx_seq_one_letter_code
_entity_poly.pdbx_strand_id
1 'polypeptide(L)'
;MALLEISELESLSPIFKGEKGHRRARAVLKMLHVDKVEASYAAIEEYRGPQAARKWLENQDIHYSISGFEKLLNLPEGPFITVSNHTIGTVDGIMLIAILGQIRPDYKMMVNKFLERLKVLEDNFITVTPTGTERTSPTATSIGGVRLAMEHIRDGHPLGLFPSGAVSDLKLGKRPVVQMPDGSSYREPRVRDREWQMPVIKLIKKAGVPVVPIRLFDGNSPLFYRLGLIDWRVRLLRQPTEVVNKAGKTFRFRVGDIITPQQQAACTSLEELRTLLRGAVYSLPEPEE
;
A
#
# COMPACT_ATOMS: atom_id res chain seq x y z
N MET A 1 13.91 -11.48 13.43
CA MET A 1 12.84 -10.47 13.55
C MET A 1 11.50 -11.17 13.69
N ALA A 2 10.70 -10.94 14.74
CA ALA A 2 9.37 -11.53 14.89
C ALA A 2 8.34 -10.59 14.25
N LEU A 3 7.65 -11.04 13.20
CA LEU A 3 6.55 -10.30 12.56
C LEU A 3 5.27 -10.38 13.39
N LEU A 4 5.04 -11.53 14.02
CA LEU A 4 3.93 -11.78 14.94
C LEU A 4 4.44 -12.52 16.17
N GLU A 5 4.15 -11.98 17.34
CA GLU A 5 4.51 -12.60 18.61
C GLU A 5 3.35 -13.45 19.16
N ILE A 6 3.71 -14.47 19.94
CA ILE A 6 2.70 -15.32 20.62
C ILE A 6 1.82 -14.45 21.54
N SER A 7 2.40 -13.45 22.20
CA SER A 7 1.71 -12.46 23.02
C SER A 7 0.59 -11.72 22.28
N GLU A 8 0.78 -11.45 20.98
CA GLU A 8 -0.27 -10.81 20.16
C GLU A 8 -1.43 -11.78 19.92
N LEU A 9 -1.16 -13.07 19.68
CA LEU A 9 -2.23 -14.07 19.58
C LEU A 9 -2.95 -14.28 20.91
N GLU A 10 -2.24 -14.24 22.04
CA GLU A 10 -2.84 -14.29 23.38
C GLU A 10 -3.81 -13.13 23.61
N SER A 11 -3.48 -11.95 23.10
CA SER A 11 -4.38 -10.77 23.21
C SER A 11 -5.64 -10.92 22.37
N LEU A 12 -5.58 -11.69 21.27
CA LEU A 12 -6.72 -11.95 20.40
C LEU A 12 -7.69 -13.00 20.97
N SER A 13 -7.15 -14.01 21.68
CA SER A 13 -8.00 -15.07 22.22
C SER A 13 -7.35 -15.80 23.40
N PRO A 14 -8.11 -16.08 24.48
CA PRO A 14 -7.64 -16.85 25.62
C PRO A 14 -7.18 -18.29 25.28
N ILE A 15 -7.60 -18.86 24.14
CA ILE A 15 -7.21 -20.21 23.70
C ILE A 15 -5.70 -20.36 23.44
N PHE A 16 -5.00 -19.22 23.28
CA PHE A 16 -3.55 -19.17 23.05
C PHE A 16 -2.73 -18.99 24.33
N LYS A 17 -3.37 -18.85 25.50
CA LYS A 17 -2.70 -18.67 26.78
C LYS A 17 -2.16 -19.98 27.36
N GLY A 18 -1.02 -19.89 28.09
CA GLY A 18 -0.35 -20.97 28.75
C GLY A 18 0.33 -21.97 27.80
N GLU A 19 1.01 -22.99 28.32
CA GLU A 19 1.84 -23.91 27.52
C GLU A 19 1.10 -24.58 26.36
N LYS A 20 -0.11 -25.07 26.60
CA LYS A 20 -0.95 -25.69 25.56
C LYS A 20 -1.39 -24.64 24.53
N GLY A 21 -1.69 -23.42 25.00
CA GLY A 21 -2.04 -22.30 24.15
C GLY A 21 -0.85 -21.85 23.26
N HIS A 22 0.34 -21.76 23.81
CA HIS A 22 1.56 -21.45 23.06
C HIS A 22 1.89 -22.48 21.99
N ARG A 23 1.64 -23.78 22.24
CA ARG A 23 1.78 -24.80 21.20
C ARG A 23 0.79 -24.59 20.05
N ARG A 24 -0.47 -24.24 20.37
CA ARG A 24 -1.50 -23.91 19.36
C ARG A 24 -1.11 -22.64 18.59
N ALA A 25 -0.66 -21.60 19.28
CA ALA A 25 -0.19 -20.38 18.64
C ALA A 25 0.93 -20.64 17.63
N ARG A 26 1.96 -21.40 18.02
CA ARG A 26 3.05 -21.80 17.10
C ARG A 26 2.55 -22.60 15.89
N ALA A 27 1.62 -23.52 16.11
CA ALA A 27 1.03 -24.29 15.01
C ALA A 27 0.25 -23.38 14.04
N VAL A 28 -0.50 -22.40 14.55
CA VAL A 28 -1.22 -21.41 13.74
C VAL A 28 -0.25 -20.52 12.98
N LEU A 29 0.79 -19.98 13.61
CA LEU A 29 1.80 -19.14 12.95
C LEU A 29 2.50 -19.91 11.82
N LYS A 30 2.83 -21.17 12.05
CA LYS A 30 3.42 -22.03 11.02
C LYS A 30 2.44 -22.34 9.88
N MET A 31 1.18 -22.61 10.19
CA MET A 31 0.14 -22.81 9.17
C MET A 31 -0.08 -21.56 8.32
N LEU A 32 0.08 -20.37 8.90
CA LEU A 32 0.00 -19.08 8.20
C LEU A 32 1.30 -18.69 7.50
N HIS A 33 2.34 -19.54 7.54
CA HIS A 33 3.65 -19.32 6.92
C HIS A 33 4.41 -18.09 7.47
N VAL A 34 4.16 -17.70 8.71
CA VAL A 34 4.86 -16.56 9.33
C VAL A 34 6.36 -16.81 9.38
N ASP A 35 6.77 -18.04 9.72
CA ASP A 35 8.16 -18.50 9.72
C ASP A 35 8.87 -18.30 8.36
N LYS A 36 8.17 -18.59 7.27
CA LYS A 36 8.72 -18.39 5.91
C LYS A 36 8.90 -16.91 5.58
N VAL A 37 7.93 -16.08 5.97
CA VAL A 37 8.02 -14.64 5.75
C VAL A 37 9.15 -14.04 6.59
N GLU A 38 9.29 -14.44 7.85
CA GLU A 38 10.41 -14.03 8.72
C GLU A 38 11.77 -14.44 8.15
N ALA A 39 11.89 -15.68 7.68
CA ALA A 39 13.10 -16.16 7.03
C ALA A 39 13.42 -15.36 5.75
N SER A 40 12.40 -14.98 4.97
CA SER A 40 12.60 -14.21 3.74
C SER A 40 13.17 -12.80 4.02
N TYR A 41 12.78 -12.18 5.12
CA TYR A 41 13.35 -10.88 5.52
C TYR A 41 14.72 -11.03 6.20
N ALA A 42 14.95 -12.10 6.97
CA ALA A 42 16.25 -12.38 7.53
C ALA A 42 17.32 -12.57 6.43
N ALA A 43 16.94 -13.16 5.30
CA ALA A 43 17.84 -13.36 4.15
C ALA A 43 18.33 -12.07 3.47
N ILE A 44 17.81 -10.90 3.86
CA ILE A 44 18.18 -9.60 3.30
C ILE A 44 18.61 -8.58 4.38
N GLU A 45 18.94 -9.04 5.59
CA GLU A 45 19.28 -8.15 6.72
C GLU A 45 20.53 -7.27 6.48
N GLU A 46 21.39 -7.64 5.56
CA GLU A 46 22.57 -6.87 5.17
C GLU A 46 22.27 -5.69 4.23
N TYR A 47 21.09 -5.72 3.57
CA TYR A 47 20.67 -4.68 2.62
C TYR A 47 19.79 -3.63 3.30
N ARG A 48 19.70 -2.43 2.68
CA ARG A 48 18.86 -1.33 3.18
C ARG A 48 18.09 -0.67 2.04
N GLY A 49 16.92 -0.14 2.36
CA GLY A 49 16.12 0.69 1.48
C GLY A 49 15.73 0.02 0.16
N PRO A 50 15.80 0.74 -0.97
CA PRO A 50 15.41 0.21 -2.28
C PRO A 50 16.21 -1.01 -2.71
N GLN A 51 17.47 -1.13 -2.26
CA GLN A 51 18.30 -2.30 -2.52
C GLN A 51 17.74 -3.54 -1.77
N ALA A 52 17.35 -3.38 -0.51
CA ALA A 52 16.72 -4.45 0.27
C ALA A 52 15.39 -4.87 -0.37
N ALA A 53 14.58 -3.90 -0.81
CA ALA A 53 13.32 -4.18 -1.49
C ALA A 53 13.52 -5.02 -2.78
N ARG A 54 14.48 -4.62 -3.63
CA ARG A 54 14.82 -5.39 -4.84
C ARG A 54 15.32 -6.78 -4.51
N LYS A 55 16.26 -6.88 -3.56
CA LYS A 55 16.85 -8.18 -3.19
C LYS A 55 15.80 -9.12 -2.63
N TRP A 56 14.83 -8.60 -1.86
CA TRP A 56 13.73 -9.39 -1.37
C TRP A 56 12.84 -9.91 -2.52
N LEU A 57 12.49 -9.06 -3.49
CA LEU A 57 11.70 -9.48 -4.67
C LEU A 57 12.45 -10.55 -5.48
N GLU A 58 13.74 -10.38 -5.72
CA GLU A 58 14.61 -11.36 -6.40
C GLU A 58 14.61 -12.70 -5.66
N ASN A 59 14.86 -12.70 -4.35
CA ASN A 59 14.91 -13.91 -3.54
C ASN A 59 13.55 -14.65 -3.49
N GLN A 60 12.43 -13.92 -3.65
CA GLN A 60 11.08 -14.48 -3.72
C GLN A 60 10.66 -14.83 -5.16
N ASP A 61 11.51 -14.63 -6.16
CA ASP A 61 11.16 -14.79 -7.58
C ASP A 61 9.89 -13.99 -7.95
N ILE A 62 9.78 -12.77 -7.43
CA ILE A 62 8.67 -11.86 -7.72
C ILE A 62 9.10 -10.88 -8.79
N HIS A 63 8.39 -10.90 -9.90
CA HIS A 63 8.65 -10.04 -11.05
C HIS A 63 7.57 -8.95 -11.16
N TYR A 64 7.87 -7.89 -11.93
CA TYR A 64 6.89 -6.87 -12.28
C TYR A 64 7.11 -6.34 -13.70
N SER A 65 6.02 -5.97 -14.33
CA SER A 65 6.02 -5.25 -15.61
C SER A 65 5.36 -3.88 -15.42
N ILE A 66 5.92 -2.86 -16.08
CA ILE A 66 5.48 -1.47 -15.92
C ILE A 66 5.16 -0.90 -17.27
N SER A 67 3.88 -0.61 -17.53
CA SER A 67 3.45 0.18 -18.68
C SER A 67 3.48 1.67 -18.33
N GLY A 68 3.95 2.51 -19.26
CA GLY A 68 4.16 3.94 -18.99
C GLY A 68 5.44 4.20 -18.21
N PHE A 69 6.44 3.30 -18.30
CA PHE A 69 7.72 3.45 -17.61
C PHE A 69 8.44 4.76 -18.01
N GLU A 70 8.29 5.20 -19.26
CA GLU A 70 8.83 6.46 -19.76
C GLU A 70 8.37 7.69 -18.94
N LYS A 71 7.19 7.61 -18.32
CA LYS A 71 6.67 8.65 -17.42
C LYS A 71 7.44 8.71 -16.10
N LEU A 72 7.99 7.59 -15.65
CA LEU A 72 8.86 7.54 -14.48
C LEU A 72 10.23 8.17 -14.74
N LEU A 73 10.72 8.12 -15.98
CA LEU A 73 11.96 8.76 -16.36
C LEU A 73 11.84 10.30 -16.44
N ASN A 74 10.62 10.80 -16.57
CA ASN A 74 10.28 12.23 -16.65
C ASN A 74 9.63 12.75 -15.35
N LEU A 75 9.90 12.10 -14.22
CA LEU A 75 9.42 12.56 -12.91
C LEU A 75 10.04 13.92 -12.57
N PRO A 76 9.31 14.78 -11.83
CA PRO A 76 9.86 16.02 -11.34
C PRO A 76 11.15 15.79 -10.50
N GLU A 77 12.16 16.63 -10.69
CA GLU A 77 13.35 16.62 -9.82
C GLU A 77 13.00 17.01 -8.39
N GLY A 78 11.99 17.87 -8.21
CA GLY A 78 11.45 18.28 -6.92
C GLY A 78 10.51 17.24 -6.30
N PRO A 79 9.73 17.67 -5.28
CA PRO A 79 8.80 16.79 -4.59
C PRO A 79 7.62 16.42 -5.49
N PHE A 80 7.15 15.20 -5.36
CA PHE A 80 5.89 14.73 -5.94
C PHE A 80 5.25 13.69 -5.02
N ILE A 81 3.97 13.40 -5.25
CA ILE A 81 3.26 12.36 -4.53
C ILE A 81 2.86 11.25 -5.51
N THR A 82 3.09 9.98 -5.18
CA THR A 82 2.45 8.88 -5.89
C THR A 82 1.20 8.44 -5.16
N VAL A 83 0.12 8.18 -5.90
CA VAL A 83 -1.11 7.58 -5.38
C VAL A 83 -1.39 6.28 -6.09
N SER A 84 -1.67 5.24 -5.33
CA SER A 84 -1.93 3.89 -5.88
C SER A 84 -3.10 3.22 -5.21
N ASN A 85 -3.75 2.31 -5.93
CA ASN A 85 -4.62 1.32 -5.30
C ASN A 85 -3.77 0.30 -4.53
N HIS A 86 -4.38 -0.37 -3.54
CA HIS A 86 -3.67 -1.24 -2.58
C HIS A 86 -4.24 -2.65 -2.59
N THR A 87 -3.85 -3.45 -3.58
CA THR A 87 -4.50 -4.75 -3.85
C THR A 87 -3.87 -5.92 -3.11
N ILE A 88 -2.58 -5.88 -2.83
CA ILE A 88 -1.84 -7.03 -2.26
C ILE A 88 -1.55 -6.82 -0.77
N GLY A 89 -1.12 -5.63 -0.38
CA GLY A 89 -0.70 -5.31 0.96
C GLY A 89 0.79 -4.94 1.03
N THR A 90 1.56 -5.51 1.96
CA THR A 90 2.97 -5.16 2.16
C THR A 90 3.79 -5.24 0.87
N VAL A 91 3.51 -6.20 0.00
CA VAL A 91 4.24 -6.42 -1.26
C VAL A 91 4.07 -5.25 -2.22
N ASP A 92 2.90 -4.59 -2.26
CA ASP A 92 2.68 -3.38 -3.08
C ASP A 92 3.69 -2.29 -2.73
N GLY A 93 3.85 -2.04 -1.43
CA GLY A 93 4.80 -1.04 -0.92
C GLY A 93 6.25 -1.40 -1.23
N ILE A 94 6.62 -2.68 -1.06
CA ILE A 94 7.98 -3.17 -1.38
C ILE A 94 8.28 -2.98 -2.87
N MET A 95 7.34 -3.32 -3.76
CA MET A 95 7.50 -3.13 -5.21
C MET A 95 7.66 -1.65 -5.57
N LEU A 96 6.81 -0.77 -5.01
CA LEU A 96 6.92 0.67 -5.28
C LEU A 96 8.26 1.26 -4.77
N ILE A 97 8.75 0.83 -3.60
CA ILE A 97 10.08 1.23 -3.10
C ILE A 97 11.19 0.68 -4.01
N ALA A 98 11.07 -0.57 -4.46
CA ALA A 98 12.04 -1.15 -5.37
C ALA A 98 12.10 -0.43 -6.73
N ILE A 99 10.96 0.02 -7.25
CA ILE A 99 10.85 0.71 -8.54
C ILE A 99 11.28 2.18 -8.42
N LEU A 100 10.57 2.92 -7.57
CA LEU A 100 10.74 4.38 -7.47
C LEU A 100 12.02 4.78 -6.74
N GLY A 101 12.44 3.98 -5.76
CA GLY A 101 13.68 4.21 -5.03
C GLY A 101 14.95 4.02 -5.86
N GLN A 102 14.88 3.41 -7.04
CA GLN A 102 16.01 3.40 -7.99
C GLN A 102 16.16 4.74 -8.72
N ILE A 103 15.04 5.43 -8.95
CA ILE A 103 15.00 6.73 -9.64
C ILE A 103 15.19 7.86 -8.63
N ARG A 104 14.52 7.73 -7.49
CA ARG A 104 14.53 8.68 -6.37
C ARG A 104 14.84 7.92 -5.08
N PRO A 105 16.13 7.78 -4.70
CA PRO A 105 16.52 7.06 -3.47
C PRO A 105 15.90 7.62 -2.20
N ASP A 106 15.53 8.89 -2.21
CA ASP A 106 14.84 9.63 -1.16
C ASP A 106 13.32 9.36 -1.09
N TYR A 107 12.78 8.50 -1.97
CA TYR A 107 11.36 8.13 -1.96
C TYR A 107 10.97 7.42 -0.67
N LYS A 108 9.94 7.94 0.00
CA LYS A 108 9.34 7.31 1.18
C LYS A 108 7.87 6.98 0.95
N MET A 109 7.40 5.96 1.64
CA MET A 109 5.97 5.59 1.66
C MET A 109 5.36 5.85 3.03
N MET A 110 4.15 6.40 3.03
CA MET A 110 3.34 6.44 4.24
C MET A 110 2.74 5.06 4.48
N VAL A 111 3.10 4.44 5.60
CA VAL A 111 2.77 3.05 5.91
C VAL A 111 2.16 2.90 7.31
N ASN A 112 1.51 1.76 7.55
CA ASN A 112 1.04 1.42 8.90
C ASN A 112 2.25 1.22 9.83
N LYS A 113 2.13 1.72 11.06
CA LYS A 113 3.12 1.55 12.15
C LYS A 113 3.58 0.10 12.33
N PHE A 114 2.74 -0.89 12.04
CA PHE A 114 3.13 -2.30 12.07
C PHE A 114 4.37 -2.60 11.22
N LEU A 115 4.58 -1.86 10.11
CA LEU A 115 5.72 -2.06 9.21
C LEU A 115 7.05 -1.50 9.74
N GLU A 116 7.08 -0.80 10.89
CA GLU A 116 8.33 -0.43 11.59
C GLU A 116 9.18 -1.65 11.96
N ARG A 117 8.57 -2.83 11.98
CA ARG A 117 9.27 -4.11 12.18
C ARG A 117 10.18 -4.49 11.01
N LEU A 118 9.93 -3.95 9.82
CA LEU A 118 10.75 -4.17 8.62
C LEU A 118 11.94 -3.21 8.61
N LYS A 119 12.91 -3.45 9.49
CA LYS A 119 14.07 -2.56 9.71
C LYS A 119 14.91 -2.30 8.47
N VAL A 120 14.93 -3.22 7.54
CA VAL A 120 15.66 -3.08 6.27
C VAL A 120 15.07 -1.99 5.36
N LEU A 121 13.80 -1.56 5.60
CA LEU A 121 13.07 -0.54 4.84
C LEU A 121 12.72 0.71 5.68
N GLU A 122 13.17 0.81 6.93
CA GLU A 122 12.71 1.87 7.85
C GLU A 122 13.00 3.28 7.32
N ASP A 123 14.10 3.47 6.60
CA ASP A 123 14.47 4.76 5.99
C ASP A 123 13.50 5.20 4.87
N ASN A 124 12.77 4.26 4.27
CA ASN A 124 11.77 4.51 3.25
C ASN A 124 10.33 4.57 3.78
N PHE A 125 10.16 4.59 5.11
CA PHE A 125 8.85 4.63 5.74
C PHE A 125 8.60 5.92 6.50
N ILE A 126 7.39 6.44 6.36
CA ILE A 126 6.78 7.38 7.30
C ILE A 126 5.58 6.67 7.91
N THR A 127 5.68 6.35 9.19
CA THR A 127 4.68 5.49 9.83
C THR A 127 3.53 6.27 10.42
N VAL A 128 2.34 5.72 10.21
CA VAL A 128 1.08 6.24 10.75
C VAL A 128 0.25 5.11 11.36
N THR A 129 -0.60 5.45 12.31
CA THR A 129 -1.66 4.54 12.74
C THR A 129 -2.89 4.85 11.90
N PRO A 130 -3.36 3.95 11.03
CA PRO A 130 -4.53 4.21 10.21
C PRO A 130 -5.75 4.53 11.08
N THR A 131 -6.47 5.58 10.71
CA THR A 131 -7.80 5.85 11.25
C THR A 131 -8.77 4.96 10.49
N GLY A 132 -9.00 3.75 11.00
CA GLY A 132 -10.02 2.86 10.44
C GLY A 132 -11.42 3.41 10.67
N THR A 133 -12.42 2.82 10.01
CA THR A 133 -13.85 3.18 10.17
C THR A 133 -14.35 3.14 11.62
N GLU A 134 -13.62 2.50 12.52
CA GLU A 134 -13.95 2.39 13.94
C GLU A 134 -13.25 3.45 14.83
N ARG A 135 -12.34 4.27 14.26
CA ARG A 135 -11.63 5.31 15.01
C ARG A 135 -12.10 6.69 14.56
N THR A 136 -12.77 7.38 15.44
CA THR A 136 -13.32 8.72 15.21
C THR A 136 -12.30 9.85 15.38
N SER A 137 -11.15 9.59 16.03
CA SER A 137 -10.14 10.62 16.31
C SER A 137 -8.75 10.22 15.81
N PRO A 138 -7.96 11.16 15.24
CA PRO A 138 -6.56 10.92 14.90
C PRO A 138 -5.75 10.56 16.15
N THR A 139 -4.84 9.60 16.03
CA THR A 139 -3.88 9.28 17.09
C THR A 139 -2.68 10.22 17.02
N ALA A 140 -1.94 10.35 18.11
CA ALA A 140 -0.69 11.13 18.15
C ALA A 140 0.30 10.65 17.06
N THR A 141 0.40 9.33 16.82
CA THR A 141 1.22 8.75 15.74
C THR A 141 0.74 9.18 14.36
N SER A 142 -0.58 9.23 14.13
CA SER A 142 -1.12 9.70 12.85
C SER A 142 -0.82 11.18 12.60
N ILE A 143 -0.93 12.03 13.63
CA ILE A 143 -0.61 13.45 13.55
C ILE A 143 0.89 13.66 13.30
N GLY A 144 1.75 12.94 14.04
CA GLY A 144 3.20 12.98 13.86
C GLY A 144 3.61 12.53 12.46
N GLY A 145 3.06 11.42 11.97
CA GLY A 145 3.35 10.91 10.63
C GLY A 145 2.92 11.88 9.51
N VAL A 146 1.75 12.53 9.64
CA VAL A 146 1.32 13.56 8.67
C VAL A 146 2.27 14.76 8.69
N ARG A 147 2.77 15.17 9.87
CA ARG A 147 3.76 16.25 9.97
C ARG A 147 5.06 15.87 9.28
N LEU A 148 5.61 14.70 9.58
CA LEU A 148 6.82 14.18 8.94
C LEU A 148 6.66 14.05 7.41
N ALA A 149 5.50 13.62 6.93
CA ALA A 149 5.21 13.55 5.51
C ALA A 149 5.23 14.93 4.85
N MET A 150 4.66 15.95 5.52
CA MET A 150 4.68 17.32 5.01
C MET A 150 6.07 17.95 5.07
N GLU A 151 6.87 17.64 6.09
CA GLU A 151 8.28 18.06 6.19
C GLU A 151 9.08 17.43 5.04
N HIS A 152 8.97 16.12 4.84
CA HIS A 152 9.64 15.39 3.77
C HIS A 152 9.34 15.97 2.37
N ILE A 153 8.07 16.30 2.10
CA ILE A 153 7.68 16.93 0.83
C ILE A 153 8.27 18.36 0.71
N ARG A 154 8.26 19.16 1.78
CA ARG A 154 8.83 20.53 1.78
C ARG A 154 10.33 20.54 1.55
N ASP A 155 11.02 19.51 2.03
CA ASP A 155 12.46 19.33 1.84
C ASP A 155 12.82 18.86 0.42
N GLY A 156 11.82 18.71 -0.47
CA GLY A 156 12.02 18.39 -1.88
C GLY A 156 11.88 16.91 -2.22
N HIS A 157 11.42 16.08 -1.29
CA HIS A 157 11.43 14.63 -1.43
C HIS A 157 10.07 14.04 -1.82
N PRO A 158 10.02 12.95 -2.60
CA PRO A 158 8.79 12.32 -3.05
C PRO A 158 8.17 11.40 -1.99
N LEU A 159 6.83 11.35 -1.99
CA LEU A 159 6.04 10.55 -1.04
C LEU A 159 5.07 9.61 -1.75
N GLY A 160 5.03 8.35 -1.34
CA GLY A 160 4.05 7.35 -1.78
C GLY A 160 2.89 7.20 -0.83
N LEU A 161 1.68 7.12 -1.39
CA LEU A 161 0.45 6.99 -0.63
C LEU A 161 -0.44 5.86 -1.19
N PHE A 162 -1.02 5.08 -0.27
CA PHE A 162 -2.20 4.27 -0.51
C PHE A 162 -3.40 4.95 0.17
N PRO A 163 -4.15 5.81 -0.54
CA PRO A 163 -5.09 6.72 0.10
C PRO A 163 -6.29 6.05 0.78
N SER A 164 -6.57 4.79 0.46
CA SER A 164 -7.58 3.99 1.17
C SER A 164 -7.19 3.63 2.60
N GLY A 165 -5.89 3.62 2.91
CA GLY A 165 -5.33 3.21 4.21
C GLY A 165 -5.55 1.74 4.53
N ALA A 166 -6.04 0.94 3.60
CA ALA A 166 -6.29 -0.50 3.77
C ALA A 166 -6.21 -1.23 2.43
N VAL A 167 -5.89 -2.53 2.49
CA VAL A 167 -5.91 -3.41 1.31
C VAL A 167 -7.32 -3.46 0.71
N SER A 168 -7.39 -3.42 -0.62
CA SER A 168 -8.63 -3.47 -1.41
C SER A 168 -9.57 -4.60 -1.02
N ASP A 169 -10.86 -4.36 -1.12
CA ASP A 169 -11.92 -5.32 -0.82
C ASP A 169 -12.56 -5.88 -2.08
N LEU A 170 -13.05 -7.12 -2.01
CA LEU A 170 -14.02 -7.63 -2.97
C LEU A 170 -15.37 -6.98 -2.70
N LYS A 171 -15.93 -6.31 -3.70
CA LYS A 171 -17.26 -5.71 -3.63
C LYS A 171 -18.26 -6.53 -4.47
N LEU A 172 -19.30 -6.98 -3.81
CA LEU A 172 -20.40 -7.69 -4.45
C LEU A 172 -21.36 -6.70 -5.13
N GLY A 173 -22.16 -7.20 -6.07
CA GLY A 173 -23.17 -6.41 -6.78
C GLY A 173 -22.66 -5.73 -8.04
N LYS A 174 -23.37 -4.67 -8.46
CA LYS A 174 -23.02 -3.92 -9.68
C LYS A 174 -21.70 -3.16 -9.53
N ARG A 175 -20.96 -3.10 -10.62
CA ARG A 175 -19.75 -2.28 -10.69
C ARG A 175 -20.17 -0.84 -11.00
N PRO A 176 -19.95 0.13 -10.11
CA PRO A 176 -20.35 1.51 -10.36
C PRO A 176 -19.58 2.12 -11.53
N VAL A 177 -20.27 2.97 -12.26
CA VAL A 177 -19.68 3.89 -13.23
C VAL A 177 -19.48 5.21 -12.50
N VAL A 178 -18.25 5.70 -12.49
CA VAL A 178 -17.87 6.95 -11.82
C VAL A 178 -17.64 8.01 -12.88
N GLN A 179 -18.29 9.17 -12.74
CA GLN A 179 -18.08 10.34 -13.59
C GLN A 179 -16.86 11.12 -13.08
N MET A 180 -16.00 11.49 -14.02
CA MET A 180 -14.79 12.28 -13.73
C MET A 180 -15.07 13.78 -13.92
N PRO A 181 -14.29 14.67 -13.26
CA PRO A 181 -14.45 16.12 -13.43
C PRO A 181 -14.24 16.62 -14.87
N ASP A 182 -13.50 15.87 -15.70
CA ASP A 182 -13.27 16.18 -17.12
C ASP A 182 -14.40 15.69 -18.05
N GLY A 183 -15.49 15.14 -17.48
CA GLY A 183 -16.62 14.57 -18.21
C GLY A 183 -16.44 13.13 -18.68
N SER A 184 -15.27 12.56 -18.55
CA SER A 184 -15.03 11.13 -18.83
C SER A 184 -15.64 10.25 -17.74
N SER A 185 -15.69 8.95 -17.98
CA SER A 185 -16.16 8.01 -16.97
C SER A 185 -15.38 6.70 -17.00
N TYR A 186 -15.33 6.01 -15.87
CA TYR A 186 -14.76 4.68 -15.79
C TYR A 186 -15.64 3.74 -14.95
N ARG A 187 -15.46 2.45 -15.17
CA ARG A 187 -16.15 1.43 -14.40
C ARG A 187 -15.21 0.83 -13.36
N GLU A 188 -15.54 0.95 -12.08
CA GLU A 188 -14.73 0.39 -11.02
C GLU A 188 -14.61 -1.15 -11.11
N PRO A 189 -13.44 -1.73 -10.80
CA PRO A 189 -13.26 -3.18 -10.74
C PRO A 189 -14.02 -3.79 -9.56
N ARG A 190 -14.16 -5.13 -9.54
CA ARG A 190 -14.79 -5.84 -8.40
C ARG A 190 -13.90 -5.81 -7.15
N VAL A 191 -12.58 -6.00 -7.33
CA VAL A 191 -11.61 -5.78 -6.25
C VAL A 191 -11.14 -4.34 -6.34
N ARG A 192 -11.46 -3.58 -5.32
CA ARG A 192 -11.12 -2.15 -5.28
C ARG A 192 -10.97 -1.64 -3.87
N ASP A 193 -10.27 -0.54 -3.75
CA ASP A 193 -10.10 0.17 -2.51
C ASP A 193 -11.43 0.58 -1.88
N ARG A 194 -11.42 0.65 -0.57
CA ARG A 194 -12.40 1.44 0.17
C ARG A 194 -12.34 2.89 -0.29
N GLU A 195 -13.27 3.66 0.18
CA GLU A 195 -13.24 5.10 -0.08
C GLU A 195 -11.90 5.71 0.37
N TRP A 196 -11.31 6.53 -0.49
CA TRP A 196 -10.05 7.20 -0.19
C TRP A 196 -10.26 8.22 0.92
N GLN A 197 -9.40 8.20 1.92
CA GLN A 197 -9.60 8.92 3.18
C GLN A 197 -9.42 10.44 3.00
N MET A 198 -10.39 11.24 3.47
CA MET A 198 -10.34 12.70 3.40
C MET A 198 -9.09 13.34 4.03
N PRO A 199 -8.56 12.86 5.16
CA PRO A 199 -7.28 13.38 5.67
C PRO A 199 -6.13 13.25 4.68
N VAL A 200 -6.07 12.18 3.89
CA VAL A 200 -5.05 11.98 2.86
C VAL A 200 -5.26 12.94 1.69
N ILE A 201 -6.51 13.13 1.26
CA ILE A 201 -6.84 14.12 0.20
C ILE A 201 -6.49 15.54 0.65
N LYS A 202 -6.76 15.89 1.92
CA LYS A 202 -6.35 17.19 2.51
C LYS A 202 -4.83 17.36 2.53
N LEU A 203 -4.08 16.30 2.85
CA LEU A 203 -2.61 16.30 2.80
C LEU A 203 -2.13 16.60 1.38
N ILE A 204 -2.64 15.88 0.36
CA ILE A 204 -2.29 16.10 -1.04
C ILE A 204 -2.60 17.54 -1.48
N LYS A 205 -3.81 18.03 -1.20
CA LYS A 205 -4.20 19.42 -1.52
C LYS A 205 -3.28 20.44 -0.86
N LYS A 206 -2.91 20.22 0.41
CA LYS A 206 -2.02 21.11 1.16
C LYS A 206 -0.58 21.07 0.67
N ALA A 207 -0.11 19.92 0.19
CA ALA A 207 1.22 19.76 -0.36
C ALA A 207 1.39 20.56 -1.66
N GLY A 208 0.36 20.59 -2.51
CA GLY A 208 0.38 21.38 -3.75
C GLY A 208 1.48 20.98 -4.73
N VAL A 209 1.88 19.70 -4.71
CA VAL A 209 2.94 19.16 -5.58
C VAL A 209 2.33 18.26 -6.66
N PRO A 210 3.05 17.96 -7.75
CA PRO A 210 2.59 17.01 -8.77
C PRO A 210 2.19 15.65 -8.16
N VAL A 211 1.14 15.03 -8.70
CA VAL A 211 0.68 13.70 -8.28
C VAL A 211 0.80 12.72 -9.44
N VAL A 212 1.44 11.59 -9.20
CA VAL A 212 1.66 10.51 -10.16
C VAL A 212 0.73 9.34 -9.82
N PRO A 213 -0.31 9.09 -10.61
CA PRO A 213 -1.19 7.95 -10.38
C PRO A 213 -0.54 6.66 -10.88
N ILE A 214 -0.58 5.61 -10.05
CA ILE A 214 -0.05 4.28 -10.39
C ILE A 214 -1.13 3.25 -10.09
N ARG A 215 -1.46 2.41 -11.06
CA ARG A 215 -2.41 1.32 -10.88
C ARG A 215 -1.72 -0.04 -10.85
N LEU A 216 -2.04 -0.83 -9.83
CA LEU A 216 -1.75 -2.26 -9.77
C LEU A 216 -2.97 -3.03 -10.27
N PHE A 217 -2.74 -4.00 -11.17
CA PHE A 217 -3.83 -4.79 -11.77
C PHE A 217 -4.02 -6.14 -11.10
N ASP A 218 -2.96 -6.68 -10.53
CA ASP A 218 -2.97 -7.97 -9.86
C ASP A 218 -3.26 -7.84 -8.37
N GLY A 219 -3.53 -8.94 -7.70
CA GLY A 219 -3.96 -8.89 -6.30
C GLY A 219 -3.67 -10.18 -5.54
N ASN A 220 -4.36 -10.31 -4.42
CA ASN A 220 -4.32 -11.50 -3.56
C ASN A 220 -5.20 -12.63 -4.12
N SER A 221 -5.12 -13.80 -3.49
CA SER A 221 -5.94 -14.94 -3.88
C SER A 221 -7.44 -14.66 -3.74
N PRO A 222 -8.31 -15.33 -4.54
CA PRO A 222 -9.75 -15.22 -4.37
C PRO A 222 -10.22 -15.56 -2.95
N LEU A 223 -9.54 -16.49 -2.27
CA LEU A 223 -9.85 -16.85 -0.90
C LEU A 223 -9.59 -15.70 0.07
N PHE A 224 -8.48 -14.96 -0.09
CA PHE A 224 -8.19 -13.79 0.73
C PHE A 224 -9.33 -12.77 0.67
N TYR A 225 -9.80 -12.45 -0.53
CA TYR A 225 -10.88 -11.49 -0.70
C TYR A 225 -12.22 -12.01 -0.19
N ARG A 226 -12.53 -13.29 -0.36
CA ARG A 226 -13.77 -13.91 0.16
C ARG A 226 -13.79 -13.93 1.68
N LEU A 227 -12.67 -14.19 2.35
CA LEU A 227 -12.55 -14.08 3.80
C LEU A 227 -12.87 -12.66 4.29
N GLY A 228 -12.50 -11.64 3.53
CA GLY A 228 -12.82 -10.24 3.82
C GLY A 228 -14.32 -9.91 3.78
N LEU A 229 -15.15 -10.73 3.11
CA LEU A 229 -16.61 -10.60 3.14
C LEU A 229 -17.20 -11.12 4.46
N ILE A 230 -16.50 -12.01 5.16
CA ILE A 230 -16.92 -12.56 6.45
C ILE A 230 -16.43 -11.63 7.56
N ASP A 231 -15.11 -11.44 7.66
CA ASP A 231 -14.49 -10.52 8.62
C ASP A 231 -13.10 -10.10 8.10
N TRP A 232 -12.85 -8.78 8.11
CA TRP A 232 -11.58 -8.20 7.68
C TRP A 232 -10.39 -8.66 8.55
N ARG A 233 -10.61 -9.01 9.83
CA ARG A 233 -9.59 -9.50 10.76
C ARG A 233 -9.12 -10.89 10.35
N VAL A 234 -10.05 -11.78 10.00
CA VAL A 234 -9.73 -13.13 9.49
C VAL A 234 -8.90 -13.04 8.23
N ARG A 235 -9.23 -12.12 7.33
CA ARG A 235 -8.44 -11.85 6.12
C ARG A 235 -7.02 -11.43 6.44
N LEU A 236 -6.82 -10.55 7.44
CA LEU A 236 -5.48 -10.07 7.81
C LEU A 236 -4.59 -11.19 8.34
N LEU A 237 -5.13 -12.16 9.06
CA LEU A 237 -4.37 -13.33 9.53
C LEU A 237 -3.77 -14.14 8.36
N ARG A 238 -4.40 -14.09 7.19
CA ARG A 238 -3.91 -14.77 5.99
C ARG A 238 -2.81 -14.00 5.24
N GLN A 239 -2.52 -12.76 5.62
CA GLN A 239 -1.54 -11.91 4.92
C GLN A 239 -0.17 -12.58 4.75
N PRO A 240 0.43 -13.26 5.75
CA PRO A 240 1.70 -13.95 5.56
C PRO A 240 1.63 -15.05 4.49
N THR A 241 0.55 -15.83 4.47
CA THR A 241 0.33 -16.84 3.41
C THR A 241 0.22 -16.18 2.02
N GLU A 242 -0.43 -15.02 1.92
CA GLU A 242 -0.53 -14.30 0.65
C GLU A 242 0.85 -13.80 0.19
N VAL A 243 1.73 -13.37 1.10
CA VAL A 243 3.11 -13.00 0.77
C VAL A 243 3.84 -14.18 0.13
N VAL A 244 3.80 -15.35 0.78
CA VAL A 244 4.45 -16.58 0.26
C VAL A 244 3.87 -17.00 -1.10
N ASN A 245 2.57 -16.83 -1.29
CA ASN A 245 1.87 -17.18 -2.54
C ASN A 245 2.22 -16.27 -3.74
N LYS A 246 3.04 -15.23 -3.54
CA LYS A 246 3.49 -14.33 -4.62
C LYS A 246 4.75 -14.85 -5.31
N ALA A 247 5.45 -15.81 -4.73
CA ALA A 247 6.64 -16.40 -5.33
C ALA A 247 6.36 -16.91 -6.75
N GLY A 248 7.27 -16.63 -7.68
CA GLY A 248 7.17 -17.03 -9.08
C GLY A 248 6.13 -16.24 -9.90
N LYS A 249 5.63 -15.09 -9.41
CA LYS A 249 4.58 -14.30 -10.08
C LYS A 249 5.09 -12.99 -10.64
N THR A 250 4.49 -12.57 -11.75
CA THR A 250 4.67 -11.24 -12.34
C THR A 250 3.48 -10.35 -12.01
N PHE A 251 3.74 -9.13 -11.57
CA PHE A 251 2.75 -8.13 -11.22
C PHE A 251 2.77 -6.99 -12.23
N ARG A 252 1.59 -6.54 -12.65
CA ARG A 252 1.43 -5.55 -13.71
C ARG A 252 1.08 -4.20 -13.10
N PHE A 253 1.87 -3.20 -13.47
CA PHE A 253 1.68 -1.81 -13.11
C PHE A 253 1.43 -0.96 -14.34
N ARG A 254 0.68 0.11 -14.17
CA ARG A 254 0.61 1.20 -15.15
C ARG A 254 0.77 2.54 -14.46
N VAL A 255 1.64 3.37 -15.02
CA VAL A 255 1.83 4.75 -14.60
C VAL A 255 0.95 5.63 -15.47
N GLY A 256 0.14 6.47 -14.83
CA GLY A 256 -0.72 7.45 -15.49
C GLY A 256 -0.03 8.80 -15.70
N ASP A 257 -0.77 9.73 -16.30
CA ASP A 257 -0.30 11.10 -16.52
C ASP A 257 -0.21 11.87 -15.21
N ILE A 258 0.79 12.72 -15.09
CA ILE A 258 1.01 13.55 -13.91
C ILE A 258 -0.14 14.54 -13.77
N ILE A 259 -0.78 14.53 -12.60
CA ILE A 259 -1.78 15.52 -12.21
C ILE A 259 -1.06 16.73 -11.64
N THR A 260 -1.11 17.83 -12.35
CA THR A 260 -0.40 19.06 -11.97
C THR A 260 -1.06 19.76 -10.78
N PRO A 261 -0.33 20.61 -10.03
CA PRO A 261 -0.93 21.45 -8.99
C PRO A 261 -2.07 22.32 -9.49
N GLN A 262 -2.01 22.79 -10.74
CA GLN A 262 -3.06 23.58 -11.36
C GLN A 262 -4.36 22.78 -11.54
N GLN A 263 -4.26 21.55 -12.03
CA GLN A 263 -5.43 20.64 -12.13
C GLN A 263 -6.03 20.32 -10.76
N GLN A 264 -5.19 20.14 -9.72
CA GLN A 264 -5.66 19.95 -8.35
C GLN A 264 -6.35 21.19 -7.79
N ALA A 265 -5.82 22.38 -8.08
CA ALA A 265 -6.39 23.65 -7.64
C ALA A 265 -7.72 23.97 -8.33
N ALA A 266 -7.92 23.51 -9.57
CA ALA A 266 -9.17 23.67 -10.31
C ALA A 266 -10.34 22.90 -9.68
N CYS A 267 -10.09 21.89 -8.85
CA CYS A 267 -11.12 21.17 -8.12
C CYS A 267 -11.77 22.09 -7.07
N THR A 268 -13.09 22.26 -7.16
CA THR A 268 -13.89 23.17 -6.31
C THR A 268 -14.09 22.63 -4.90
N SER A 269 -13.94 21.32 -4.72
CA SER A 269 -14.11 20.63 -3.43
C SER A 269 -13.09 19.52 -3.22
N LEU A 270 -12.95 19.07 -1.98
CA LEU A 270 -12.12 17.90 -1.66
C LEU A 270 -12.69 16.60 -2.24
N GLU A 271 -14.01 16.51 -2.39
CA GLU A 271 -14.68 15.37 -3.02
C GLU A 271 -14.35 15.30 -4.51
N GLU A 272 -14.35 16.43 -5.19
CA GLU A 272 -13.95 16.52 -6.59
C GLU A 272 -12.48 16.15 -6.78
N LEU A 273 -11.59 16.65 -5.92
CA LEU A 273 -10.18 16.26 -5.92
C LEU A 273 -10.01 14.76 -5.65
N ARG A 274 -10.75 14.19 -4.70
CA ARG A 274 -10.74 12.75 -4.45
C ARG A 274 -11.17 11.97 -5.68
N THR A 275 -12.22 12.41 -6.35
CA THR A 275 -12.72 11.77 -7.56
C THR A 275 -11.70 11.85 -8.70
N LEU A 276 -11.07 13.00 -8.89
CA LEU A 276 -9.98 13.18 -9.86
C LEU A 276 -8.82 12.22 -9.59
N LEU A 277 -8.28 12.22 -8.38
CA LEU A 277 -7.12 11.42 -8.01
C LEU A 277 -7.41 9.91 -8.10
N ARG A 278 -8.54 9.48 -7.55
CA ARG A 278 -8.96 8.07 -7.58
C ARG A 278 -9.27 7.63 -9.02
N GLY A 279 -9.94 8.48 -9.78
CA GLY A 279 -10.25 8.23 -11.17
C GLY A 279 -9.00 8.10 -12.02
N ALA A 280 -8.01 8.95 -11.83
CA ALA A 280 -6.73 8.87 -12.54
C ALA A 280 -6.00 7.54 -12.34
N VAL A 281 -6.23 6.85 -11.19
CA VAL A 281 -5.72 5.49 -10.98
C VAL A 281 -6.64 4.46 -11.63
N TYR A 282 -7.95 4.49 -11.34
CA TYR A 282 -8.85 3.40 -11.72
C TYR A 282 -9.29 3.42 -13.20
N SER A 283 -9.17 4.55 -13.90
CA SER A 283 -9.43 4.65 -15.34
C SER A 283 -8.28 4.12 -16.20
N LEU A 284 -7.07 3.95 -15.64
CA LEU A 284 -5.94 3.41 -16.39
C LEU A 284 -6.29 2.04 -16.98
N PRO A 285 -6.13 1.84 -18.29
CA PRO A 285 -6.43 0.56 -18.93
C PRO A 285 -5.45 -0.52 -18.48
N GLU A 286 -5.91 -1.76 -18.53
CA GLU A 286 -5.05 -2.92 -18.26
C GLU A 286 -3.93 -2.95 -19.31
N PRO A 287 -2.66 -3.25 -18.92
CA PRO A 287 -1.58 -3.45 -19.90
C PRO A 287 -1.95 -4.52 -20.92
N GLU A 288 -1.61 -4.29 -22.16
CA GLU A 288 -1.67 -5.35 -23.19
C GLU A 288 -0.63 -6.41 -22.84
N GLU A 289 -0.99 -7.69 -23.03
CA GLU A 289 -0.14 -8.83 -22.74
C GLU A 289 1.09 -8.90 -23.65
#